data_74d5c784c8e4f14170caa3a4b03e5429
#
_entry.id   74d5c784c8e4f14170caa3a4b03e5429
#
_cell.length_a   1.000
_cell.length_b   1.000
_cell.length_c   1.000
_cell.angle_alpha   90.00
_cell.angle_beta   90.00
_cell.angle_gamma   90.00
#
_symmetry.space_group_name_H-M   'P 1'
#
loop_
_entity.id
_entity.type
_entity.pdbx_description
1 polymer ?
#
loop_
_entity_poly.entity_id
_entity_poly.type
_entity_poly.pdbx_seq_one_letter_code
_entity_poly.pdbx_strand_id
1 'polypeptide(L)'
;MPCDLSVTEWLAGRFDDSNVFRCVDGPVLFGARPPLWKRAPMAGRISKVYLSSDHAGIELRKTVASHLEAAGYVVEDLGPNAGMSVDYPDYGAKLAHAMRGDTAARGIAVCGSGIGISMAVNRFSWCRAALVGDATAARLCREHNDANVLALGQRLTGQTVAIDCVDAFMVTEFQGGRHWERVEKLSSLGDGESK
;
A
#
# COMPACT_ATOMS: atom_id res chain seq x y z
N MET A 1 34.69 -1.59 -7.18
CA MET A 1 34.78 -0.55 -8.21
C MET A 1 33.49 -0.62 -9.02
N PRO A 2 32.76 0.48 -9.26
CA PRO A 2 31.59 0.45 -10.13
C PRO A 2 32.06 0.21 -11.56
N CYS A 3 31.50 -0.76 -12.27
CA CYS A 3 31.69 -0.95 -13.70
C CYS A 3 31.00 0.20 -14.44
N ASP A 4 31.81 1.13 -14.94
CA ASP A 4 31.38 2.22 -15.81
C ASP A 4 31.38 1.67 -17.25
N LEU A 5 30.31 0.97 -17.63
CA LEU A 5 30.15 0.44 -18.98
C LEU A 5 29.53 1.50 -19.87
N SER A 6 30.13 1.73 -21.06
CA SER A 6 29.56 2.58 -22.10
C SER A 6 28.24 1.97 -22.62
N VAL A 7 27.35 2.83 -23.16
CA VAL A 7 26.04 2.40 -23.71
C VAL A 7 26.20 1.33 -24.82
N THR A 8 27.33 1.34 -25.54
CA THR A 8 27.68 0.38 -26.60
C THR A 8 28.01 -1.01 -26.02
N GLU A 9 28.64 -1.08 -24.86
CA GLU A 9 28.95 -2.37 -24.20
C GLU A 9 27.71 -2.98 -23.57
N TRP A 10 26.75 -2.16 -23.15
CA TRP A 10 25.46 -2.63 -22.64
C TRP A 10 24.61 -3.29 -23.75
N LEU A 11 24.70 -2.82 -25.00
CA LEU A 11 23.97 -3.40 -26.14
C LEU A 11 24.58 -4.71 -26.68
N ALA A 12 25.81 -5.05 -26.30
CA ALA A 12 26.49 -6.29 -26.72
C ALA A 12 26.26 -7.48 -25.80
N GLY A 13 25.60 -7.28 -24.64
CA GLY A 13 25.28 -8.34 -23.70
C GLY A 13 24.14 -9.23 -24.19
N ARG A 14 24.27 -10.57 -24.07
CA ARG A 14 23.22 -11.54 -24.38
C ARG A 14 22.57 -11.99 -23.07
N PHE A 15 21.24 -11.99 -23.05
CA PHE A 15 20.46 -12.65 -21.99
C PHE A 15 20.38 -14.14 -22.33
N ASP A 16 20.66 -15.00 -21.35
CA ASP A 16 20.32 -16.41 -21.43
C ASP A 16 18.88 -16.66 -20.95
N ASP A 17 18.38 -17.88 -21.12
CA ASP A 17 17.03 -18.28 -20.75
C ASP A 17 16.74 -18.19 -19.22
N SER A 18 17.77 -17.90 -18.40
CA SER A 18 17.66 -17.71 -16.96
C SER A 18 17.55 -16.23 -16.53
N ASN A 19 17.49 -15.28 -17.49
CA ASN A 19 17.50 -13.82 -17.24
C ASN A 19 18.74 -13.31 -16.48
N VAL A 20 19.90 -13.92 -16.70
CA VAL A 20 21.17 -13.52 -16.11
C VAL A 20 21.98 -12.76 -17.16
N PHE A 21 22.33 -11.50 -16.88
CA PHE A 21 23.26 -10.74 -17.69
C PHE A 21 24.69 -11.15 -17.33
N ARG A 22 25.47 -11.69 -18.30
CA ARG A 22 26.87 -12.04 -18.09
C ARG A 22 27.79 -10.96 -18.65
N CYS A 23 28.51 -10.28 -17.74
CA CYS A 23 29.69 -9.52 -18.11
C CYS A 23 30.90 -10.45 -18.22
N VAL A 24 31.94 -10.04 -18.97
CA VAL A 24 33.19 -10.79 -19.17
C VAL A 24 33.91 -11.16 -17.86
N ASP A 25 33.60 -10.54 -16.72
CA ASP A 25 34.27 -10.74 -15.43
C ASP A 25 33.42 -11.54 -14.42
N GLY A 26 32.32 -12.19 -14.83
CA GLY A 26 31.50 -13.05 -13.98
C GLY A 26 30.00 -12.66 -13.93
N PRO A 27 29.15 -13.51 -13.34
CA PRO A 27 27.71 -13.27 -13.33
C PRO A 27 27.38 -12.11 -12.39
N VAL A 28 26.92 -10.98 -12.94
CA VAL A 28 26.26 -9.94 -12.16
C VAL A 28 24.79 -10.35 -12.05
N LEU A 29 24.39 -10.85 -10.89
CA LEU A 29 22.99 -11.12 -10.57
C LEU A 29 22.27 -9.77 -10.40
N PHE A 30 21.89 -9.14 -11.50
CA PHE A 30 20.80 -8.17 -11.49
C PHE A 30 19.52 -8.97 -11.30
N GLY A 31 19.20 -9.29 -10.07
CA GLY A 31 17.87 -9.75 -9.71
C GLY A 31 16.86 -8.67 -10.07
N ALA A 32 16.44 -8.59 -11.34
CA ALA A 32 15.31 -7.77 -11.74
C ALA A 32 14.15 -8.24 -10.88
N ARG A 33 13.73 -7.40 -9.92
CA ARG A 33 12.53 -7.70 -9.13
C ARG A 33 11.42 -7.96 -10.13
N PRO A 34 10.74 -9.10 -10.06
CA PRO A 34 9.64 -9.38 -10.99
C PRO A 34 8.66 -8.21 -10.96
N PRO A 35 8.06 -7.84 -12.08
CA PRO A 35 7.05 -6.78 -12.12
C PRO A 35 5.98 -7.06 -11.07
N LEU A 36 5.37 -6.01 -10.50
CA LEU A 36 4.46 -6.09 -9.35
C LEU A 36 3.39 -7.16 -9.53
N TRP A 37 2.84 -7.32 -10.74
CA TRP A 37 1.82 -8.31 -11.08
C TRP A 37 2.31 -9.78 -11.11
N LYS A 38 3.62 -10.02 -11.15
CA LYS A 38 4.22 -11.38 -11.05
C LYS A 38 4.68 -11.74 -9.64
N ARG A 39 4.60 -10.80 -8.69
CA ARG A 39 4.95 -11.11 -7.30
C ARG A 39 3.83 -11.94 -6.71
N ALA A 40 4.19 -13.09 -6.12
CA ALA A 40 3.23 -13.86 -5.34
C ALA A 40 2.62 -12.94 -4.25
N PRO A 41 1.31 -13.03 -4.03
CA PRO A 41 0.66 -12.26 -2.97
C PRO A 41 1.40 -12.46 -1.65
N MET A 42 1.63 -11.38 -0.92
CA MET A 42 2.24 -11.41 0.42
C MET A 42 1.27 -11.98 1.48
N ALA A 43 0.25 -12.74 1.03
CA ALA A 43 -0.84 -13.25 1.86
C ALA A 43 -0.37 -13.99 3.12
N GLY A 44 0.82 -14.59 3.10
CA GLY A 44 1.40 -15.24 4.29
C GLY A 44 2.04 -14.29 5.31
N ARG A 45 2.25 -13.00 4.97
CA ARG A 45 2.84 -11.98 5.86
C ARG A 45 1.83 -10.96 6.35
N ILE A 46 0.71 -10.81 5.65
CA ILE A 46 -0.41 -9.93 6.04
C ILE A 46 -1.42 -10.79 6.74
N SER A 47 -1.70 -10.48 8.01
CA SER A 47 -2.64 -11.24 8.83
C SER A 47 -4.07 -11.09 8.32
N LYS A 48 -4.47 -9.86 8.02
CA LYS A 48 -5.81 -9.49 7.58
C LYS A 48 -5.82 -8.13 6.88
N VAL A 49 -6.77 -7.93 5.98
CA VAL A 49 -7.07 -6.63 5.36
C VAL A 49 -8.42 -6.14 5.84
N TYR A 50 -8.42 -5.01 6.53
CA TYR A 50 -9.64 -4.34 6.97
C TYR A 50 -10.06 -3.30 5.95
N LEU A 51 -11.34 -3.31 5.55
CA LEU A 51 -11.91 -2.32 4.65
C LEU A 51 -12.99 -1.51 5.35
N SER A 52 -12.99 -0.21 5.13
CA SER A 52 -14.09 0.66 5.54
C SER A 52 -14.35 1.76 4.51
N SER A 53 -15.55 2.33 4.53
CA SER A 53 -15.87 3.51 3.74
C SER A 53 -16.92 4.36 4.43
N ASP A 54 -17.14 5.59 3.94
CA ASP A 54 -18.42 6.26 4.11
C ASP A 54 -19.42 5.80 3.02
N HIS A 55 -20.60 6.43 3.01
CA HIS A 55 -21.65 6.12 2.02
C HIS A 55 -21.23 6.42 0.58
N ALA A 56 -20.29 7.35 0.36
CA ALA A 56 -19.82 7.72 -0.98
C ALA A 56 -18.74 6.77 -1.53
N GLY A 57 -18.19 5.88 -0.68
CA GLY A 57 -17.12 4.95 -1.04
C GLY A 57 -17.55 3.48 -1.17
N ILE A 58 -18.84 3.17 -1.03
CA ILE A 58 -19.35 1.79 -0.91
C ILE A 58 -19.00 0.92 -2.12
N GLU A 59 -19.21 1.42 -3.33
CA GLU A 59 -19.02 0.60 -4.55
C GLU A 59 -17.55 0.29 -4.79
N LEU A 60 -16.65 1.29 -4.62
CA LEU A 60 -15.22 1.05 -4.74
C LEU A 60 -14.71 0.10 -3.64
N ARG A 61 -15.18 0.27 -2.39
CA ARG A 61 -14.84 -0.64 -1.29
C ARG A 61 -15.20 -2.09 -1.61
N LYS A 62 -16.41 -2.34 -2.11
CA LYS A 62 -16.86 -3.69 -2.50
C LYS A 62 -16.01 -4.27 -3.63
N THR A 63 -15.69 -3.47 -4.64
CA THR A 63 -14.82 -3.89 -5.73
C THR A 63 -13.44 -4.30 -5.21
N VAL A 64 -12.86 -3.48 -4.32
CA VAL A 64 -11.56 -3.77 -3.70
C VAL A 64 -11.63 -5.02 -2.81
N ALA A 65 -12.71 -5.19 -2.04
CA ALA A 65 -12.90 -6.39 -1.23
C ALA A 65 -12.90 -7.66 -2.08
N SER A 66 -13.72 -7.70 -3.13
CA SER A 66 -13.79 -8.86 -4.04
C SER A 66 -12.46 -9.14 -4.74
N HIS A 67 -11.72 -8.10 -5.13
CA HIS A 67 -10.39 -8.23 -5.74
C HIS A 67 -9.38 -8.87 -4.76
N LEU A 68 -9.34 -8.40 -3.52
CA LEU A 68 -8.43 -8.92 -2.49
C LEU A 68 -8.77 -10.36 -2.08
N GLU A 69 -10.07 -10.68 -1.95
CA GLU A 69 -10.53 -12.05 -1.69
C GLU A 69 -10.14 -13.01 -2.82
N ALA A 70 -10.32 -12.59 -4.07
CA ALA A 70 -9.89 -13.35 -5.25
C ALA A 70 -8.37 -13.54 -5.31
N ALA A 71 -7.60 -12.59 -4.77
CA ALA A 71 -6.14 -12.68 -4.61
C ALA A 71 -5.70 -13.52 -3.39
N GLY A 72 -6.63 -14.06 -2.61
CA GLY A 72 -6.37 -14.96 -1.48
C GLY A 72 -6.10 -14.25 -0.14
N TYR A 73 -6.39 -12.97 -0.01
CA TYR A 73 -6.28 -12.27 1.27
C TYR A 73 -7.49 -12.52 2.17
N VAL A 74 -7.28 -12.56 3.48
CA VAL A 74 -8.36 -12.56 4.47
C VAL A 74 -8.88 -11.14 4.61
N VAL A 75 -10.11 -10.90 4.19
CA VAL A 75 -10.74 -9.58 4.19
C VAL A 75 -11.79 -9.47 5.29
N GLU A 76 -11.79 -8.35 6.03
CA GLU A 76 -12.86 -7.98 6.94
C GLU A 76 -13.47 -6.65 6.52
N ASP A 77 -14.67 -6.70 5.96
CA ASP A 77 -15.44 -5.52 5.54
C ASP A 77 -16.21 -4.92 6.71
N LEU A 78 -15.79 -3.73 7.15
CA LEU A 78 -16.37 -3.02 8.29
C LEU A 78 -17.60 -2.16 7.92
N GLY A 79 -17.98 -2.14 6.65
CA GLY A 79 -19.16 -1.42 6.16
C GLY A 79 -18.92 0.05 5.82
N PRO A 80 -19.98 0.86 5.62
CA PRO A 80 -21.40 0.57 5.90
C PRO A 80 -22.08 -0.31 4.85
N ASN A 81 -23.28 -0.78 5.19
CA ASN A 81 -24.18 -1.36 4.20
C ASN A 81 -24.79 -0.27 3.32
N ALA A 82 -25.24 -0.65 2.11
CA ALA A 82 -25.90 0.27 1.19
C ALA A 82 -27.17 0.89 1.80
N GLY A 83 -27.48 2.14 1.40
CA GLY A 83 -28.68 2.85 1.84
C GLY A 83 -28.53 3.66 3.14
N MET A 84 -27.39 3.60 3.82
CA MET A 84 -27.11 4.39 5.02
C MET A 84 -26.28 5.63 4.65
N SER A 85 -26.71 6.82 5.08
CA SER A 85 -25.86 8.00 5.07
C SER A 85 -25.05 8.01 6.36
N VAL A 86 -23.71 7.93 6.25
CA VAL A 86 -22.80 7.82 7.39
C VAL A 86 -21.62 8.76 7.20
N ASP A 87 -20.98 9.13 8.30
CA ASP A 87 -19.87 10.06 8.30
C ASP A 87 -18.53 9.33 8.20
N TYR A 88 -17.63 9.84 7.36
CA TYR A 88 -16.29 9.28 7.15
C TYR A 88 -15.42 9.21 8.43
N PRO A 89 -15.52 10.14 9.43
CA PRO A 89 -14.72 10.03 10.65
C PRO A 89 -15.03 8.77 11.45
N ASP A 90 -16.31 8.39 11.54
CA ASP A 90 -16.74 7.22 12.31
C ASP A 90 -16.17 5.94 11.71
N TYR A 91 -16.21 5.83 10.38
CA TYR A 91 -15.69 4.67 9.67
C TYR A 91 -14.17 4.65 9.57
N GLY A 92 -13.52 5.82 9.53
CA GLY A 92 -12.08 5.92 9.69
C GLY A 92 -11.61 5.46 11.08
N ALA A 93 -12.32 5.89 12.14
CA ALA A 93 -12.07 5.45 13.50
C ALA A 93 -12.32 3.93 13.68
N LYS A 94 -13.42 3.42 13.10
CA LYS A 94 -13.75 1.99 13.13
C LYS A 94 -12.63 1.13 12.53
N LEU A 95 -12.09 1.55 11.38
CA LEU A 95 -10.93 0.91 10.74
C LEU A 95 -9.71 0.94 11.66
N ALA A 96 -9.36 2.10 12.18
CA ALA A 96 -8.21 2.26 13.05
C ALA A 96 -8.33 1.36 14.30
N HIS A 97 -9.50 1.33 14.94
CA HIS A 97 -9.73 0.46 16.09
C HIS A 97 -9.61 -1.03 15.75
N ALA A 98 -10.12 -1.47 14.60
CA ALA A 98 -10.02 -2.85 14.15
C ALA A 98 -8.56 -3.28 13.93
N MET A 99 -7.70 -2.37 13.49
CA MET A 99 -6.27 -2.61 13.25
C MET A 99 -5.41 -2.53 14.53
N ARG A 100 -5.99 -2.11 15.67
CA ARG A 100 -5.22 -1.90 16.90
C ARG A 100 -4.58 -3.18 17.40
N GLY A 101 -3.26 -3.16 17.56
CA GLY A 101 -2.48 -4.31 18.06
C GLY A 101 -2.10 -5.34 17.00
N ASP A 102 -2.64 -5.27 15.80
CA ASP A 102 -2.23 -6.13 14.68
C ASP A 102 -1.29 -5.37 13.72
N THR A 103 0.01 -5.47 13.98
CA THR A 103 1.05 -4.81 13.18
C THR A 103 1.21 -5.41 11.78
N ALA A 104 0.71 -6.62 11.55
CA ALA A 104 0.71 -7.30 10.26
C ALA A 104 -0.54 -6.98 9.42
N ALA A 105 -1.56 -6.33 9.99
CA ALA A 105 -2.75 -5.93 9.26
C ALA A 105 -2.49 -4.82 8.24
N ARG A 106 -3.36 -4.74 7.24
CA ARG A 106 -3.46 -3.61 6.31
C ARG A 106 -4.88 -3.05 6.36
N GLY A 107 -5.01 -1.76 6.11
CA GLY A 107 -6.30 -1.09 6.00
C GLY A 107 -6.52 -0.48 4.62
N ILE A 108 -7.75 -0.53 4.14
CA ILE A 108 -8.18 0.21 2.95
C ILE A 108 -9.38 1.07 3.37
N ALA A 109 -9.24 2.39 3.25
CA ALA A 109 -10.24 3.38 3.64
C ALA A 109 -10.75 4.13 2.41
N VAL A 110 -12.05 4.15 2.18
CA VAL A 110 -12.63 4.77 0.97
C VAL A 110 -13.67 5.81 1.37
N CYS A 111 -13.61 6.99 0.76
CA CYS A 111 -14.71 7.97 0.84
C CYS A 111 -14.91 8.64 -0.52
N GLY A 112 -15.66 9.70 -0.59
CA GLY A 112 -15.86 10.41 -1.86
C GLY A 112 -14.55 10.91 -2.48
N SER A 113 -13.65 11.48 -1.69
CA SER A 113 -12.34 12.01 -2.13
C SER A 113 -11.14 11.27 -1.55
N GLY A 114 -11.31 10.44 -0.53
CA GLY A 114 -10.23 9.83 0.23
C GLY A 114 -9.60 10.76 1.28
N ILE A 115 -9.81 12.09 1.14
CA ILE A 115 -9.15 13.10 1.97
C ILE A 115 -9.61 13.02 3.43
N GLY A 116 -10.92 13.15 3.67
CA GLY A 116 -11.44 13.20 5.04
C GLY A 116 -11.21 11.93 5.82
N ILE A 117 -11.40 10.76 5.18
CA ILE A 117 -11.21 9.47 5.86
C ILE A 117 -9.73 9.22 6.18
N SER A 118 -8.78 9.68 5.33
CA SER A 118 -7.35 9.60 5.63
C SER A 118 -6.97 10.45 6.84
N MET A 119 -7.53 11.66 6.94
CA MET A 119 -7.34 12.53 8.11
C MET A 119 -7.87 11.88 9.39
N ALA A 120 -9.04 11.25 9.33
CA ALA A 120 -9.64 10.55 10.47
C ALA A 120 -8.77 9.39 10.95
N VAL A 121 -8.32 8.53 10.04
CA VAL A 121 -7.45 7.39 10.35
C VAL A 121 -6.11 7.85 10.94
N ASN A 122 -5.52 8.94 10.43
CA ASN A 122 -4.25 9.48 10.93
C ASN A 122 -4.35 10.16 12.30
N ARG A 123 -5.53 10.23 12.94
CA ARG A 123 -5.66 10.65 14.36
C ARG A 123 -5.22 9.56 15.33
N PHE A 124 -4.95 8.36 14.86
CA PHE A 124 -4.53 7.21 15.67
C PHE A 124 -3.06 6.90 15.41
N SER A 125 -2.21 6.97 16.43
CA SER A 125 -0.75 6.89 16.32
C SER A 125 -0.24 5.58 15.73
N TRP A 126 -1.01 4.48 15.82
CA TRP A 126 -0.69 3.20 15.19
C TRP A 126 -1.08 3.09 13.71
N CYS A 127 -1.76 4.11 13.15
CA CYS A 127 -2.15 4.18 11.75
C CYS A 127 -1.31 5.20 11.00
N ARG A 128 -0.90 4.82 9.80
CA ARG A 128 -0.26 5.70 8.82
C ARG A 128 -1.02 5.56 7.50
N ALA A 129 -2.05 6.40 7.35
CA ALA A 129 -2.90 6.40 6.17
C ALA A 129 -2.32 7.32 5.09
N ALA A 130 -2.12 6.76 3.90
CA ALA A 130 -1.70 7.50 2.72
C ALA A 130 -2.87 7.64 1.73
N LEU A 131 -3.24 8.88 1.43
CA LEU A 131 -4.14 9.18 0.32
C LEU A 131 -3.34 9.09 -0.99
N VAL A 132 -3.78 8.24 -1.91
CA VAL A 132 -3.11 8.06 -3.20
C VAL A 132 -4.09 8.13 -4.36
N GLY A 133 -3.57 8.53 -5.52
CA GLY A 133 -4.30 8.58 -6.78
C GLY A 133 -3.64 7.81 -7.91
N ASP A 134 -2.48 7.17 -7.64
CA ASP A 134 -1.73 6.38 -8.60
C ASP A 134 -0.89 5.29 -7.92
N ALA A 135 -0.50 4.27 -8.69
CA ALA A 135 0.27 3.13 -8.20
C ALA A 135 1.70 3.50 -7.73
N THR A 136 2.29 4.58 -8.26
CA THR A 136 3.61 5.04 -7.81
C THR A 136 3.54 5.59 -6.40
N ALA A 137 2.55 6.44 -6.11
CA ALA A 137 2.30 6.95 -4.76
C ALA A 137 1.97 5.81 -3.79
N ALA A 138 1.17 4.83 -4.21
CA ALA A 138 0.85 3.64 -3.42
C ALA A 138 2.09 2.78 -3.10
N ARG A 139 3.02 2.64 -4.02
CA ARG A 139 4.30 1.98 -3.80
C ARG A 139 5.19 2.80 -2.85
N LEU A 140 5.36 4.09 -3.11
CA LEU A 140 6.26 4.95 -2.33
C LEU A 140 5.80 5.13 -0.88
N CYS A 141 4.49 5.19 -0.62
CA CYS A 141 3.99 5.30 0.75
C CYS A 141 4.33 4.05 1.58
N ARG A 142 4.43 2.87 0.95
CA ARG A 142 4.94 1.67 1.59
C ARG A 142 6.46 1.72 1.76
N GLU A 143 7.20 1.96 0.68
CA GLU A 143 8.65 1.94 0.69
C GLU A 143 9.26 2.94 1.69
N HIS A 144 8.72 4.15 1.75
CA HIS A 144 9.32 5.25 2.50
C HIS A 144 8.66 5.54 3.84
N ASN A 145 7.35 5.33 3.96
CA ASN A 145 6.58 5.76 5.12
C ASN A 145 6.01 4.61 5.93
N ASP A 146 6.20 3.37 5.47
CA ASP A 146 5.56 2.18 6.06
C ASP A 146 4.07 2.40 6.29
N ALA A 147 3.37 3.06 5.34
CA ALA A 147 1.94 3.28 5.44
C ALA A 147 1.21 1.94 5.59
N ASN A 148 0.41 1.78 6.62
CA ASN A 148 -0.36 0.56 6.88
C ASN A 148 -1.82 0.69 6.47
N VAL A 149 -2.25 1.91 6.07
CA VAL A 149 -3.58 2.17 5.51
C VAL A 149 -3.46 2.90 4.18
N LEU A 150 -4.18 2.41 3.17
CA LEU A 150 -4.36 3.07 1.88
C LEU A 150 -5.70 3.79 1.87
N ALA A 151 -5.72 5.08 1.57
CA ALA A 151 -6.95 5.85 1.42
C ALA A 151 -7.21 6.17 -0.06
N LEU A 152 -8.45 5.95 -0.50
CA LEU A 152 -8.89 6.10 -1.88
C LEU A 152 -10.15 6.96 -1.99
N GLY A 153 -10.26 7.72 -3.08
CA GLY A 153 -11.42 8.55 -3.38
C GLY A 153 -12.26 7.98 -4.52
N GLN A 154 -13.44 7.44 -4.24
CA GLN A 154 -14.32 6.85 -5.26
C GLN A 154 -14.67 7.81 -6.40
N ARG A 155 -14.77 9.13 -6.12
CA ARG A 155 -15.11 10.15 -7.12
C ARG A 155 -13.91 10.68 -7.88
N LEU A 156 -12.68 10.42 -7.40
CA LEU A 156 -11.45 10.98 -7.95
C LEU A 156 -10.59 9.93 -8.64
N THR A 157 -10.69 8.67 -8.21
CA THR A 157 -9.85 7.58 -8.71
C THR A 157 -10.71 6.59 -9.47
N GLY A 158 -10.42 6.42 -10.76
CA GLY A 158 -11.09 5.40 -11.57
C GLY A 158 -10.84 4.00 -11.02
N GLN A 159 -11.80 3.10 -11.17
CA GLN A 159 -11.78 1.75 -10.58
C GLN A 159 -10.50 0.97 -10.93
N THR A 160 -10.05 1.00 -12.19
CA THR A 160 -8.82 0.32 -12.63
C THR A 160 -7.60 0.89 -11.91
N VAL A 161 -7.48 2.21 -11.84
CA VAL A 161 -6.36 2.88 -11.14
C VAL A 161 -6.38 2.56 -9.65
N ALA A 162 -7.57 2.48 -9.04
CA ALA A 162 -7.71 2.12 -7.63
C ALA A 162 -7.22 0.69 -7.37
N ILE A 163 -7.52 -0.27 -8.25
CA ILE A 163 -7.01 -1.65 -8.16
C ILE A 163 -5.50 -1.68 -8.33
N ASP A 164 -4.92 -0.94 -9.30
CA ASP A 164 -3.47 -0.84 -9.46
C ASP A 164 -2.79 -0.27 -8.20
N CYS A 165 -3.42 0.73 -7.54
CA CYS A 165 -2.96 1.27 -6.26
C CYS A 165 -2.98 0.21 -5.15
N VAL A 166 -4.08 -0.54 -5.05
CA VAL A 166 -4.22 -1.62 -4.06
C VAL A 166 -3.15 -2.68 -4.28
N ASP A 167 -2.97 -3.16 -5.51
CA ASP A 167 -1.96 -4.17 -5.83
C ASP A 167 -0.55 -3.69 -5.48
N ALA A 168 -0.21 -2.46 -5.85
CA ALA A 168 1.08 -1.87 -5.51
C ALA A 168 1.29 -1.77 -3.99
N PHE A 169 0.25 -1.34 -3.25
CA PHE A 169 0.29 -1.23 -1.79
C PHE A 169 0.46 -2.59 -1.10
N MET A 170 -0.26 -3.61 -1.57
CA MET A 170 -0.27 -4.94 -0.94
C MET A 170 1.04 -5.70 -1.12
N VAL A 171 1.75 -5.52 -2.24
CA VAL A 171 2.98 -6.27 -2.56
C VAL A 171 4.28 -5.52 -2.19
N THR A 172 4.18 -4.26 -1.79
CA THR A 172 5.37 -3.44 -1.52
C THR A 172 5.77 -3.51 -0.05
N GLU A 173 7.03 -3.81 0.20
CA GLU A 173 7.63 -3.83 1.53
C GLU A 173 8.22 -2.46 1.91
N PHE A 174 8.31 -2.20 3.20
CA PHE A 174 9.04 -1.05 3.73
C PHE A 174 10.54 -1.22 3.49
N GLN A 175 11.21 -0.19 2.99
CA GLN A 175 12.64 -0.25 2.70
C GLN A 175 13.53 -0.09 3.94
N GLY A 176 12.98 0.43 5.04
CA GLY A 176 13.77 0.67 6.25
C GLY A 176 14.90 1.70 6.04
N GLY A 177 16.09 1.41 6.57
CA GLY A 177 17.27 2.26 6.42
C GLY A 177 17.00 3.69 6.90
N ARG A 178 17.34 4.69 6.10
CA ARG A 178 17.15 6.13 6.42
C ARG A 178 15.69 6.54 6.67
N HIS A 179 14.73 5.70 6.27
CA HIS A 179 13.30 5.99 6.45
C HIS A 179 12.82 5.62 7.85
N TRP A 180 13.51 4.69 8.53
CA TRP A 180 13.12 4.17 9.83
C TRP A 180 12.98 5.27 10.89
N GLU A 181 14.02 6.08 11.07
CA GLU A 181 13.99 7.19 12.03
C GLU A 181 12.84 8.19 11.80
N ARG A 182 12.46 8.39 10.53
CA ARG A 182 11.34 9.29 10.18
C ARG A 182 10.00 8.68 10.53
N VAL A 183 9.83 7.38 10.32
CA VAL A 183 8.61 6.65 10.71
C VAL A 183 8.46 6.60 12.22
N GLU A 184 9.56 6.41 12.96
CA GLU A 184 9.55 6.48 14.43
C GLU A 184 9.16 7.86 14.94
N LYS A 185 9.73 8.92 14.39
CA LYS A 185 9.34 10.30 14.73
C LYS A 185 7.88 10.57 14.44
N LEU A 186 7.38 10.11 13.29
CA LEU A 186 5.96 10.26 12.92
C LEU A 186 5.05 9.55 13.93
N SER A 187 5.43 8.37 14.40
CA SER A 187 4.65 7.59 15.37
C SER A 187 4.64 8.21 16.77
N SER A 188 5.64 9.02 17.11
CA SER A 188 5.73 9.73 18.41
C SER A 188 5.04 11.11 18.42
N LEU A 189 4.60 11.62 17.27
CA LEU A 189 3.87 12.88 17.20
C LEU A 189 2.47 12.72 17.82
N GLY A 190 2.12 13.63 18.71
CA GLY A 190 0.81 13.63 19.37
C GLY A 190 0.76 12.90 20.72
N ASP A 191 1.73 12.06 21.07
CA ASP A 191 1.75 11.37 22.37
C ASP A 191 2.24 12.29 23.53
N GLY A 192 2.69 13.50 23.23
CA GLY A 192 3.34 14.41 24.19
C GLY A 192 2.60 15.73 24.46
N GLU A 193 1.51 16.06 23.80
CA GLU A 193 0.80 17.34 23.94
C GLU A 193 -0.61 17.20 24.55
N SER A 194 -0.72 16.44 25.63
CA SER A 194 -1.82 16.63 26.58
C SER A 194 -1.41 17.75 27.55
N LYS A 195 -1.72 18.98 27.18
CA LYS A 195 -1.80 20.10 28.12
C LYS A 195 -3.18 20.21 28.66
#